data_501bf2521d35e98ded20bc38a0dd739e
#
_entry.id   501bf2521d35e98ded20bc38a0dd739e
#
_cell.length_a   1.000
_cell.length_b   1.000
_cell.length_c   1.000
_cell.angle_alpha   90.00
_cell.angle_beta   90.00
_cell.angle_gamma   90.00
#
_symmetry.space_group_name_H-M   'P 1'
#
loop_
_entity.id
_entity.type
_entity.pdbx_description
1 polymer ?
#
loop_
_entity_poly.entity_id
_entity_poly.type
_entity_poly.pdbx_seq_one_letter_code
_entity_poly.pdbx_strand_id
1 'polypeptide(L)'
;MTTIFALDVGNKQTKFKSKDYEGVFPSALINQRDVQSVFSLGTPEGLTSAKVNGDSQAYYCGQGVLNYSQNKLLASLGFGDRYKREVYQLLNEFALNVLAKKSTEKLDDIHVIAGLPTGDYTKEVIDEIKTIFLEKTGEGFKARTHLVTVDDEEVLTKVTDVTVLPQPIGTFYNEVLKENGDVKQGELVSKRVAIVDIGGGTLLLDELDNVQLDTNYRIQLETGANTLYSDLRSSLMKRYSLNTDLHKIELMVREGLADSTLENARFVYRQSDNNRFDVTEIVLSAVQHWTNTIINNVFTTFQNLNEVDAVIVTGGSASIIDKQAFADAFSDSTKVIFVDEPELANVRGFYKYGKLHDTQQEG
;
A
#
# COMPACT_ATOMS: atom_id res chain seq x y z
N MET A 1 -0.95 25.34 -13.05
CA MET A 1 -0.58 23.93 -12.83
C MET A 1 -0.99 23.55 -11.43
N THR A 2 -1.87 22.59 -11.33
CA THR A 2 -2.34 22.01 -10.08
C THR A 2 -1.28 21.08 -9.50
N THR A 3 -1.06 21.12 -8.20
CA THR A 3 -0.16 20.19 -7.50
C THR A 3 -0.86 18.86 -7.27
N ILE A 4 -0.26 17.76 -7.73
CA ILE A 4 -0.85 16.41 -7.59
C ILE A 4 -0.21 15.70 -6.40
N PHE A 5 -1.06 15.29 -5.44
CA PHE A 5 -0.69 14.41 -4.33
C PHE A 5 -1.47 13.11 -4.41
N ALA A 6 -0.77 11.99 -4.43
CA ALA A 6 -1.36 10.66 -4.44
C ALA A 6 -1.25 10.01 -3.07
N LEU A 7 -2.33 9.37 -2.61
CA LEU A 7 -2.44 8.75 -1.29
C LEU A 7 -3.09 7.37 -1.39
N ASP A 8 -2.48 6.37 -0.74
CA ASP A 8 -3.02 5.01 -0.58
C ASP A 8 -2.90 4.58 0.88
N VAL A 9 -3.97 4.77 1.64
CA VAL A 9 -4.03 4.39 3.06
C VAL A 9 -4.53 2.95 3.19
N GLY A 10 -3.59 2.01 3.09
CA GLY A 10 -3.86 0.58 3.25
C GLY A 10 -4.02 0.15 4.72
N ASN A 11 -4.30 -1.15 4.94
CA ASN A 11 -4.46 -1.71 6.28
C ASN A 11 -3.15 -1.76 7.09
N LYS A 12 -2.02 -2.04 6.44
CA LYS A 12 -0.70 -2.12 7.09
C LYS A 12 0.14 -0.88 6.87
N GLN A 13 0.04 -0.26 5.70
CA GLN A 13 0.91 0.81 5.25
C GLN A 13 0.11 1.94 4.61
N THR A 14 0.48 3.15 4.93
CA THR A 14 0.06 4.39 4.26
C THR A 14 1.17 4.79 3.30
N LYS A 15 0.85 4.90 2.04
CA LYS A 15 1.77 5.22 0.94
C LYS A 15 1.34 6.54 0.32
N PHE A 16 2.31 7.35 -0.06
CA PHE A 16 2.03 8.68 -0.58
C PHE A 16 3.12 9.14 -1.54
N LYS A 17 2.72 9.92 -2.54
CA LYS A 17 3.61 10.42 -3.59
C LYS A 17 3.21 11.80 -4.07
N SER A 18 4.22 12.63 -4.29
CA SER A 18 4.16 13.89 -5.04
C SER A 18 5.23 13.88 -6.12
N LYS A 19 5.42 15.02 -6.79
CA LYS A 19 6.54 15.22 -7.72
C LYS A 19 7.90 15.04 -7.06
N ASP A 20 8.05 15.60 -5.86
CA ASP A 20 9.35 15.76 -5.19
C ASP A 20 9.65 14.65 -4.17
N TYR A 21 8.62 13.92 -3.74
CA TYR A 21 8.78 12.95 -2.66
C TYR A 21 7.79 11.80 -2.76
N GLU A 22 8.24 10.61 -2.44
CA GLU A 22 7.39 9.45 -2.15
C GLU A 22 7.80 8.82 -0.82
N GLY A 23 6.85 8.24 -0.12
CA GLY A 23 7.10 7.65 1.18
C GLY A 23 6.06 6.62 1.60
N VAL A 24 6.45 5.88 2.61
CA VAL A 24 5.64 4.83 3.26
C VAL A 24 5.81 4.95 4.77
N PHE A 25 4.71 4.86 5.49
CA PHE A 25 4.75 4.61 6.93
C PHE A 25 3.67 3.59 7.33
N PRO A 26 3.82 2.91 8.48
CA PRO A 26 2.79 2.01 9.00
C PRO A 26 1.45 2.72 9.16
N SER A 27 0.34 2.08 8.78
CA SER A 27 -1.01 2.61 9.01
C SER A 27 -1.39 2.56 10.50
N ALA A 28 -0.51 3.08 11.31
CA ALA A 28 -0.64 3.17 12.75
C ALA A 28 -0.02 4.48 13.27
N LEU A 29 -0.61 4.99 14.33
CA LEU A 29 -0.15 6.17 15.07
C LEU A 29 0.10 5.78 16.52
N ILE A 30 0.94 6.55 17.21
CA ILE A 30 1.07 6.47 18.65
C ILE A 30 0.89 7.87 19.24
N ASN A 31 0.15 7.97 20.36
CA ASN A 31 0.00 9.25 21.03
C ASN A 31 1.36 9.69 21.58
N GLN A 32 1.72 10.94 21.37
CA GLN A 32 3.02 11.48 21.81
C GLN A 32 3.25 11.31 23.31
N ARG A 33 2.17 11.36 24.11
CA ARG A 33 2.24 11.15 25.58
C ARG A 33 2.66 9.73 25.96
N ASP A 34 2.38 8.73 25.13
CA ASP A 34 2.71 7.33 25.37
C ASP A 34 4.18 6.99 25.02
N VAL A 35 4.85 7.90 24.32
CA VAL A 35 6.25 7.76 23.88
C VAL A 35 7.22 8.51 24.81
N GLN A 36 6.78 9.61 25.41
CA GLN A 36 7.65 10.45 26.25
C GLN A 36 8.22 9.67 27.43
N SER A 37 9.52 9.37 27.36
CA SER A 37 10.30 9.04 28.54
C SER A 37 10.85 10.33 29.14
N VAL A 38 10.92 10.41 30.46
CA VAL A 38 11.47 11.55 31.21
C VAL A 38 12.92 11.92 30.82
N PHE A 39 13.57 11.04 30.04
CA PHE A 39 14.98 11.11 29.66
C PHE A 39 15.23 11.31 28.15
N SER A 40 14.19 11.37 27.29
CA SER A 40 14.39 11.58 25.85
C SER A 40 14.34 13.06 25.48
N LEU A 41 15.44 13.57 24.95
CA LEU A 41 15.51 14.89 24.34
C LEU A 41 15.30 14.72 22.81
N GLY A 42 14.19 15.25 22.29
CA GLY A 42 13.88 15.25 20.85
C GLY A 42 12.93 14.14 20.39
N THR A 43 12.61 14.16 19.08
CA THR A 43 11.78 13.14 18.43
C THR A 43 12.58 11.84 18.28
N PRO A 44 12.06 10.68 18.75
CA PRO A 44 12.74 9.40 18.59
C PRO A 44 12.97 9.06 17.12
N GLU A 45 14.04 8.31 16.85
CA GLU A 45 14.44 7.91 15.50
C GLU A 45 13.29 7.19 14.75
N GLY A 46 13.11 7.53 13.48
CA GLY A 46 12.09 6.95 12.61
C GLY A 46 10.66 7.40 12.92
N LEU A 47 10.47 8.40 13.79
CA LEU A 47 9.18 9.02 14.08
C LEU A 47 9.10 10.42 13.48
N THR A 48 7.92 10.77 12.99
CA THR A 48 7.52 12.11 12.56
C THR A 48 6.40 12.57 13.49
N SER A 49 6.57 13.72 14.13
CA SER A 49 5.53 14.34 14.96
C SER A 49 4.50 15.02 14.07
N ALA A 50 3.21 14.78 14.33
CA ALA A 50 2.14 15.43 13.62
C ALA A 50 0.97 15.79 14.55
N LYS A 51 0.39 16.98 14.32
CA LYS A 51 -0.73 17.51 15.09
C LYS A 51 -1.63 18.34 14.19
N VAL A 52 -2.90 17.96 14.11
CA VAL A 52 -3.91 18.78 13.43
C VAL A 52 -4.17 20.04 14.25
N ASN A 53 -4.23 21.20 13.59
CA ASN A 53 -4.45 22.46 14.30
C ASN A 53 -5.85 22.48 14.95
N GLY A 54 -5.88 22.92 16.19
CA GLY A 54 -7.07 22.88 17.04
C GLY A 54 -7.19 21.64 17.92
N ASP A 55 -6.45 20.57 17.64
CA ASP A 55 -6.42 19.38 18.50
C ASP A 55 -5.56 19.60 19.75
N SER A 56 -5.99 18.99 20.85
CA SER A 56 -5.20 18.95 22.09
C SER A 56 -4.12 17.87 22.06
N GLN A 57 -4.17 16.93 21.10
CA GLN A 57 -3.30 15.77 21.02
C GLN A 57 -2.37 15.86 19.83
N ALA A 58 -1.11 15.45 20.05
CA ALA A 58 -0.13 15.23 19.00
C ALA A 58 0.20 13.73 18.91
N TYR A 59 0.52 13.28 17.72
CA TYR A 59 0.80 11.90 17.42
C TYR A 59 2.17 11.76 16.76
N TYR A 60 2.74 10.57 16.87
CA TYR A 60 3.85 10.16 16.03
C TYR A 60 3.36 9.18 14.97
N CYS A 61 3.84 9.35 13.74
CA CYS A 61 3.78 8.42 12.63
C CYS A 61 5.21 8.07 12.17
N GLY A 62 5.36 7.14 11.24
CA GLY A 62 6.65 6.69 10.72
C GLY A 62 7.03 5.28 11.17
N GLN A 63 8.12 4.73 10.62
CA GLN A 63 8.54 3.35 10.88
C GLN A 63 8.83 3.08 12.35
N GLY A 64 9.29 4.08 13.08
CA GLY A 64 9.59 3.98 14.52
C GLY A 64 8.40 3.58 15.39
N VAL A 65 7.14 3.73 14.93
CA VAL A 65 5.95 3.30 15.71
C VAL A 65 5.95 1.78 15.96
N LEU A 66 6.55 1.00 15.06
CA LEU A 66 6.62 -0.46 15.19
C LEU A 66 7.53 -0.93 16.33
N ASN A 67 8.36 -0.06 16.90
CA ASN A 67 9.17 -0.34 18.07
C ASN A 67 8.39 -0.32 19.39
N TYR A 68 7.11 0.10 19.34
CA TYR A 68 6.26 0.19 20.52
C TYR A 68 5.28 -0.97 20.62
N SER A 69 4.81 -1.25 21.83
CA SER A 69 3.83 -2.31 22.08
C SER A 69 2.53 -2.05 21.33
N GLN A 70 1.97 -3.07 20.71
CA GLN A 70 0.76 -2.98 19.88
C GLN A 70 -0.44 -2.37 20.61
N ASN A 71 -0.55 -2.56 21.94
CA ASN A 71 -1.61 -1.98 22.75
C ASN A 71 -1.55 -0.46 22.89
N LYS A 72 -0.44 0.17 22.50
CA LYS A 72 -0.28 1.63 22.46
C LYS A 72 -0.54 2.21 21.08
N LEU A 73 -0.62 1.37 20.06
CA LEU A 73 -0.82 1.81 18.69
C LEU A 73 -2.30 2.03 18.38
N LEU A 74 -2.57 3.14 17.73
CA LEU A 74 -3.84 3.42 17.08
C LEU A 74 -3.70 2.97 15.62
N ALA A 75 -4.25 1.80 15.28
CA ALA A 75 -4.12 1.22 13.96
C ALA A 75 -5.38 1.41 13.12
N SER A 76 -5.21 1.64 11.83
CA SER A 76 -6.31 1.75 10.85
C SER A 76 -6.79 0.37 10.36
N LEU A 77 -6.71 -0.65 11.22
CA LEU A 77 -7.20 -1.99 10.88
C LEU A 77 -8.72 -2.03 10.96
N GLY A 78 -9.34 -2.68 10.01
CA GLY A 78 -10.78 -2.98 10.04
C GLY A 78 -11.41 -2.98 8.65
N PHE A 79 -12.53 -3.70 8.54
CA PHE A 79 -13.41 -3.72 7.39
C PHE A 79 -14.63 -2.83 7.69
N GLY A 80 -15.24 -2.25 6.66
CA GLY A 80 -16.45 -1.45 6.77
C GLY A 80 -16.21 -0.03 7.28
N ASP A 81 -16.41 0.23 8.57
CA ASP A 81 -16.40 1.58 9.14
C ASP A 81 -15.01 2.26 9.28
N ARG A 82 -13.94 1.65 8.73
CA ARG A 82 -12.57 2.18 8.88
C ARG A 82 -12.44 3.63 8.38
N TYR A 83 -13.15 3.98 7.32
CA TYR A 83 -13.07 5.30 6.67
C TYR A 83 -13.64 6.42 7.54
N LYS A 84 -14.52 6.10 8.50
CA LYS A 84 -15.09 7.03 9.50
C LYS A 84 -14.23 7.17 10.75
N ARG A 85 -13.26 6.28 10.94
CA ARG A 85 -12.43 6.29 12.15
C ARG A 85 -11.45 7.46 12.11
N GLU A 86 -11.31 8.12 13.26
CA GLU A 86 -10.38 9.22 13.44
C GLU A 86 -8.95 8.87 12.99
N VAL A 87 -8.46 7.67 13.33
CA VAL A 87 -7.11 7.24 12.93
C VAL A 87 -6.92 7.20 11.42
N TYR A 88 -7.94 6.81 10.64
CA TYR A 88 -7.87 6.81 9.19
C TYR A 88 -7.80 8.25 8.64
N GLN A 89 -8.60 9.15 9.21
CA GLN A 89 -8.59 10.57 8.84
C GLN A 89 -7.23 11.20 9.16
N LEU A 90 -6.69 10.95 10.37
CA LEU A 90 -5.37 11.44 10.78
C LEU A 90 -4.23 10.93 9.88
N LEU A 91 -4.27 9.66 9.47
CA LEU A 91 -3.25 9.10 8.57
C LEU A 91 -3.24 9.81 7.20
N ASN A 92 -4.43 10.12 6.66
CA ASN A 92 -4.54 10.89 5.41
C ASN A 92 -4.05 12.34 5.58
N GLU A 93 -4.46 13.02 6.67
CA GLU A 93 -4.01 14.37 6.99
C GLU A 93 -2.48 14.44 7.15
N PHE A 94 -1.89 13.46 7.85
CA PHE A 94 -0.44 13.44 8.07
C PHE A 94 0.32 13.13 6.78
N ALA A 95 -0.16 12.18 5.96
CA ALA A 95 0.43 11.89 4.66
C ALA A 95 0.40 13.10 3.73
N LEU A 96 -0.75 13.80 3.64
CA LEU A 96 -0.91 15.04 2.88
C LEU A 96 0.14 16.08 3.31
N ASN A 97 0.28 16.32 4.61
CA ASN A 97 1.14 17.39 5.12
C ASN A 97 2.62 17.01 5.16
N VAL A 98 2.96 15.73 5.28
CA VAL A 98 4.34 15.25 5.06
C VAL A 98 4.76 15.47 3.60
N LEU A 99 3.89 15.20 2.62
CA LEU A 99 4.13 15.54 1.22
C LEU A 99 4.32 17.06 1.04
N ALA A 100 3.42 17.84 1.61
CA ALA A 100 3.47 19.30 1.50
C ALA A 100 4.77 19.88 2.07
N LYS A 101 5.23 19.41 3.24
CA LYS A 101 6.49 19.81 3.85
C LYS A 101 7.72 19.53 2.96
N LYS A 102 7.63 18.50 2.11
CA LYS A 102 8.70 18.07 1.20
C LYS A 102 8.57 18.64 -0.21
N SER A 103 7.43 19.27 -0.52
CA SER A 103 7.13 19.77 -1.87
C SER A 103 7.80 21.11 -2.14
N THR A 104 8.26 21.28 -3.37
CA THR A 104 8.68 22.57 -3.95
C THR A 104 7.56 23.24 -4.77
N GLU A 105 6.42 22.57 -4.91
CA GLU A 105 5.26 23.05 -5.67
C GLU A 105 4.38 23.96 -4.77
N LYS A 106 3.44 24.67 -5.41
CA LYS A 106 2.46 25.50 -4.68
C LYS A 106 1.47 24.64 -3.90
N LEU A 107 1.13 25.06 -2.70
CA LEU A 107 0.26 24.33 -1.79
C LEU A 107 -1.15 24.93 -1.66
N ASP A 108 -1.50 25.89 -2.53
CA ASP A 108 -2.79 26.58 -2.53
C ASP A 108 -3.80 26.02 -3.55
N ASP A 109 -3.35 25.06 -4.38
CA ASP A 109 -4.17 24.37 -5.38
C ASP A 109 -3.71 22.91 -5.51
N ILE A 110 -4.22 22.06 -4.61
CA ILE A 110 -3.82 20.63 -4.55
C ILE A 110 -5.00 19.76 -4.99
N HIS A 111 -4.75 18.89 -5.96
CA HIS A 111 -5.63 17.78 -6.32
C HIS A 111 -5.11 16.49 -5.68
N VAL A 112 -5.90 15.91 -4.78
CA VAL A 112 -5.59 14.63 -4.13
C VAL A 112 -6.16 13.49 -4.95
N ILE A 113 -5.30 12.52 -5.30
CA ILE A 113 -5.72 11.25 -5.90
C ILE A 113 -5.61 10.17 -4.81
N ALA A 114 -6.75 9.67 -4.34
CA ALA A 114 -6.81 8.66 -3.28
C ALA A 114 -7.25 7.30 -3.83
N GLY A 115 -6.81 6.22 -3.20
CA GLY A 115 -7.15 4.85 -3.59
C GLY A 115 -8.07 4.12 -2.64
N LEU A 116 -8.94 3.26 -3.19
CA LEU A 116 -9.78 2.33 -2.44
C LEU A 116 -9.67 0.91 -3.02
N PRO A 117 -9.72 -0.13 -2.16
CA PRO A 117 -9.99 -1.48 -2.63
C PRO A 117 -11.29 -1.51 -3.42
N THR A 118 -11.32 -2.30 -4.48
CA THR A 118 -12.50 -2.37 -5.37
C THR A 118 -13.76 -2.78 -4.60
N GLY A 119 -13.62 -3.61 -3.53
CA GLY A 119 -14.72 -4.02 -2.66
C GLY A 119 -15.39 -2.88 -1.90
N ASP A 120 -14.63 -1.85 -1.59
CA ASP A 120 -15.08 -0.68 -0.84
C ASP A 120 -15.41 0.52 -1.75
N TYR A 121 -15.28 0.36 -3.07
CA TYR A 121 -15.49 1.45 -4.05
C TYR A 121 -16.98 1.71 -4.27
N THR A 122 -17.59 2.35 -3.27
CA THR A 122 -18.99 2.78 -3.30
C THR A 122 -19.08 4.29 -3.19
N LYS A 123 -20.22 4.86 -3.62
CA LYS A 123 -20.43 6.30 -3.56
C LYS A 123 -20.32 6.83 -2.12
N GLU A 124 -20.82 6.07 -1.15
CA GLU A 124 -20.78 6.43 0.27
C GLU A 124 -19.33 6.54 0.76
N VAL A 125 -18.51 5.54 0.47
CA VAL A 125 -17.10 5.52 0.89
C VAL A 125 -16.28 6.58 0.14
N ILE A 126 -16.54 6.79 -1.15
CA ILE A 126 -15.94 7.88 -1.93
C ILE A 126 -16.25 9.23 -1.30
N ASP A 127 -17.52 9.48 -0.92
CA ASP A 127 -17.93 10.71 -0.26
C ASP A 127 -17.27 10.86 1.11
N GLU A 128 -17.11 9.77 1.88
CA GLU A 128 -16.39 9.80 3.16
C GLU A 128 -14.92 10.18 2.97
N ILE A 129 -14.23 9.61 1.99
CA ILE A 129 -12.84 10.00 1.66
C ILE A 129 -12.78 11.49 1.27
N LYS A 130 -13.70 11.93 0.41
CA LYS A 130 -13.74 13.34 0.02
C LYS A 130 -13.93 14.30 1.21
N THR A 131 -14.70 13.91 2.24
CA THR A 131 -14.87 14.74 3.44
C THR A 131 -13.61 14.90 4.29
N ILE A 132 -12.61 14.03 4.13
CA ILE A 132 -11.32 14.19 4.81
C ILE A 132 -10.62 15.44 4.26
N PHE A 133 -10.66 15.63 2.95
CA PHE A 133 -9.86 16.63 2.26
C PHE A 133 -10.65 17.88 1.84
N LEU A 134 -11.96 17.76 1.67
CA LEU A 134 -12.83 18.82 1.19
C LEU A 134 -13.93 19.14 2.22
N GLU A 135 -14.45 20.34 2.17
CA GLU A 135 -15.61 20.72 2.96
C GLU A 135 -16.90 20.29 2.26
N LYS A 136 -17.72 19.45 2.93
CA LYS A 136 -19.02 19.03 2.40
C LYS A 136 -20.04 20.18 2.49
N THR A 137 -20.76 20.41 1.40
CA THR A 137 -21.84 21.41 1.30
C THR A 137 -23.16 20.74 0.94
N GLY A 138 -24.25 21.47 0.92
CA GLY A 138 -25.57 20.96 0.48
C GLY A 138 -25.58 20.55 -1.01
N GLU A 139 -24.70 21.12 -1.82
CA GLU A 139 -24.63 20.90 -3.29
C GLU A 139 -23.44 20.05 -3.73
N GLY A 140 -22.58 19.58 -2.78
CA GLY A 140 -21.42 18.77 -3.09
C GLY A 140 -20.22 19.06 -2.19
N PHE A 141 -19.07 19.34 -2.78
CA PHE A 141 -17.82 19.61 -2.06
C PHE A 141 -17.20 20.92 -2.53
N LYS A 142 -16.53 21.62 -1.61
CA LYS A 142 -15.70 22.80 -1.90
C LYS A 142 -14.32 22.66 -1.31
N ALA A 143 -13.38 23.45 -1.81
CA ALA A 143 -12.01 23.49 -1.34
C ALA A 143 -11.90 23.68 0.18
N ARG A 144 -10.95 22.97 0.80
CA ARG A 144 -10.67 23.05 2.23
C ARG A 144 -9.20 23.35 2.47
N THR A 145 -8.95 24.20 3.47
CA THR A 145 -7.59 24.46 3.97
C THR A 145 -7.30 23.59 5.17
N HIS A 146 -6.12 22.97 5.16
CA HIS A 146 -5.60 22.11 6.22
C HIS A 146 -4.40 22.79 6.86
N LEU A 147 -4.39 22.85 8.18
CA LEU A 147 -3.26 23.33 8.95
C LEU A 147 -2.83 22.24 9.93
N VAL A 148 -1.63 21.72 9.72
CA VAL A 148 -1.04 20.65 10.52
C VAL A 148 0.37 21.04 10.91
N THR A 149 0.72 20.82 12.17
CA THR A 149 2.12 20.95 12.61
C THR A 149 2.83 19.62 12.38
N VAL A 150 3.90 19.62 11.59
CA VAL A 150 4.73 18.45 11.27
C VAL A 150 6.16 18.73 11.72
N ASP A 151 6.70 17.97 12.69
CA ASP A 151 8.01 18.17 13.30
C ASP A 151 8.23 19.65 13.74
N ASP A 152 7.27 20.17 14.50
CA ASP A 152 7.23 21.53 15.04
C ASP A 152 7.13 22.67 14.00
N GLU A 153 6.91 22.36 12.73
CA GLU A 153 6.66 23.33 11.67
C GLU A 153 5.19 23.32 11.24
N GLU A 154 4.58 24.48 11.15
CA GLU A 154 3.23 24.64 10.62
C GLU A 154 3.24 24.49 9.11
N VAL A 155 2.42 23.56 8.60
CA VAL A 155 2.21 23.30 7.17
C VAL A 155 0.78 23.64 6.82
N LEU A 156 0.62 24.61 5.91
CA LEU A 156 -0.69 25.04 5.39
C LEU A 156 -0.86 24.52 3.97
N THR A 157 -1.94 23.78 3.73
CA THR A 157 -2.29 23.24 2.42
C THR A 157 -3.73 23.57 2.07
N LYS A 158 -4.01 23.77 0.78
CA LYS A 158 -5.39 23.93 0.30
C LYS A 158 -5.69 22.87 -0.75
N VAL A 159 -6.55 21.93 -0.40
CA VAL A 159 -7.05 20.92 -1.33
C VAL A 159 -8.27 21.49 -2.06
N THR A 160 -8.19 21.50 -3.38
CA THR A 160 -9.23 22.05 -4.27
C THR A 160 -10.04 20.98 -4.94
N ASP A 161 -9.46 19.78 -5.15
CA ASP A 161 -10.16 18.64 -5.74
C ASP A 161 -9.66 17.31 -5.16
N VAL A 162 -10.53 16.29 -5.23
CA VAL A 162 -10.24 14.90 -4.82
C VAL A 162 -10.83 13.92 -5.81
N THR A 163 -9.98 13.12 -6.41
CA THR A 163 -10.38 11.95 -7.19
C THR A 163 -10.09 10.69 -6.40
N VAL A 164 -11.08 9.81 -6.30
CA VAL A 164 -10.92 8.50 -5.67
C VAL A 164 -10.96 7.43 -6.73
N LEU A 165 -9.93 6.57 -6.77
CA LEU A 165 -9.77 5.50 -7.75
C LEU A 165 -9.80 4.13 -7.10
N PRO A 166 -10.28 3.09 -7.81
CA PRO A 166 -10.03 1.70 -7.41
C PRO A 166 -8.53 1.39 -7.48
N GLN A 167 -7.99 0.68 -6.48
CA GLN A 167 -6.56 0.33 -6.41
C GLN A 167 -6.01 -0.34 -7.68
N PRO A 168 -6.68 -1.30 -8.34
CA PRO A 168 -6.16 -1.93 -9.56
C PRO A 168 -5.97 -0.93 -10.72
N ILE A 169 -6.74 0.14 -10.77
CA ILE A 169 -6.54 1.23 -11.74
C ILE A 169 -5.19 1.92 -11.49
N GLY A 170 -4.79 2.10 -10.22
CA GLY A 170 -3.46 2.62 -9.88
C GLY A 170 -2.35 1.71 -10.39
N THR A 171 -2.40 0.41 -10.07
CA THR A 171 -1.44 -0.57 -10.59
C THR A 171 -1.36 -0.52 -12.12
N PHE A 172 -2.51 -0.50 -12.81
CA PHE A 172 -2.57 -0.44 -14.26
C PHE A 172 -1.87 0.83 -14.80
N TYR A 173 -2.23 2.00 -14.27
CA TYR A 173 -1.60 3.26 -14.70
C TYR A 173 -0.11 3.34 -14.36
N ASN A 174 0.34 2.66 -13.31
CA ASN A 174 1.77 2.57 -13.04
C ASN A 174 2.53 1.90 -14.19
N GLU A 175 1.93 0.88 -14.82
CA GLU A 175 2.55 0.13 -15.93
C GLU A 175 2.39 0.82 -17.27
N VAL A 176 1.27 1.49 -17.53
CA VAL A 176 1.00 2.06 -18.85
C VAL A 176 1.44 3.52 -19.02
N LEU A 177 1.67 4.26 -17.92
CA LEU A 177 2.06 5.66 -17.96
C LEU A 177 3.50 5.89 -17.49
N LYS A 178 4.13 6.91 -18.05
CA LYS A 178 5.38 7.51 -17.54
C LYS A 178 5.05 8.44 -16.37
N GLU A 179 6.09 8.90 -15.67
CA GLU A 179 5.99 9.80 -14.52
C GLU A 179 5.30 11.14 -14.82
N ASN A 180 5.41 11.61 -16.06
CA ASN A 180 4.78 12.85 -16.53
C ASN A 180 3.35 12.67 -17.07
N GLY A 181 2.77 11.46 -16.97
CA GLY A 181 1.46 11.14 -17.49
C GLY A 181 1.40 10.69 -18.95
N ASP A 182 2.51 10.75 -19.71
CA ASP A 182 2.56 10.23 -21.08
C ASP A 182 2.38 8.71 -21.12
N VAL A 183 1.83 8.20 -22.22
CA VAL A 183 1.68 6.76 -22.43
C VAL A 183 3.02 6.08 -22.65
N LYS A 184 3.29 4.99 -21.90
CA LYS A 184 4.49 4.14 -22.01
C LYS A 184 4.19 2.82 -22.72
N GLN A 185 3.08 2.17 -22.38
CA GLN A 185 2.64 0.87 -22.92
C GLN A 185 1.19 0.94 -23.39
N GLY A 186 0.97 1.68 -24.48
CA GLY A 186 -0.37 1.93 -25.02
C GLY A 186 -1.11 0.69 -25.49
N GLU A 187 -0.38 -0.38 -25.82
CA GLU A 187 -0.97 -1.66 -26.22
C GLU A 187 -1.84 -2.30 -25.10
N LEU A 188 -1.53 -2.06 -23.83
CA LEU A 188 -2.31 -2.60 -22.70
C LEU A 188 -3.65 -1.88 -22.49
N VAL A 189 -3.80 -0.66 -23.01
CA VAL A 189 -5.02 0.17 -22.80
C VAL A 189 -6.26 -0.45 -23.44
N SER A 190 -6.07 -1.16 -24.57
CA SER A 190 -7.16 -1.85 -25.29
C SER A 190 -7.20 -3.36 -25.03
N LYS A 191 -6.60 -3.80 -23.93
CA LYS A 191 -6.42 -5.20 -23.60
C LYS A 191 -7.24 -5.60 -22.37
N ARG A 192 -7.42 -6.92 -22.22
CA ARG A 192 -7.94 -7.52 -21.01
C ARG A 192 -6.78 -7.87 -20.10
N VAL A 193 -6.76 -7.24 -18.90
CA VAL A 193 -5.63 -7.31 -17.97
C VAL A 193 -6.12 -7.76 -16.61
N ALA A 194 -5.57 -8.87 -16.10
CA ALA A 194 -5.79 -9.31 -14.74
C ALA A 194 -4.77 -8.65 -13.79
N ILE A 195 -5.24 -8.15 -12.65
CA ILE A 195 -4.41 -7.58 -11.58
C ILE A 195 -4.41 -8.55 -10.40
N VAL A 196 -3.23 -8.94 -9.97
CA VAL A 196 -2.99 -9.82 -8.82
C VAL A 196 -2.25 -9.01 -7.76
N ASP A 197 -2.99 -8.41 -6.81
CA ASP A 197 -2.41 -7.61 -5.73
C ASP A 197 -2.24 -8.48 -4.47
N ILE A 198 -0.99 -8.81 -4.16
CA ILE A 198 -0.60 -9.67 -3.04
C ILE A 198 -0.22 -8.80 -1.85
N GLY A 199 -1.20 -8.53 -0.99
CA GLY A 199 -1.01 -7.77 0.23
C GLY A 199 -0.48 -8.61 1.41
N GLY A 200 -0.29 -7.96 2.54
CA GLY A 200 0.09 -8.65 3.78
C GLY A 200 -1.04 -9.50 4.35
N GLY A 201 -2.28 -9.01 4.34
CA GLY A 201 -3.46 -9.73 4.87
C GLY A 201 -4.34 -10.33 3.79
N THR A 202 -4.36 -9.72 2.60
CA THR A 202 -5.32 -10.04 1.54
C THR A 202 -4.63 -10.30 0.21
N LEU A 203 -5.27 -11.12 -0.60
CA LEU A 203 -5.05 -11.26 -2.04
C LEU A 203 -6.25 -10.62 -2.73
N LEU A 204 -6.03 -9.58 -3.54
CA LEU A 204 -7.05 -8.94 -4.35
C LEU A 204 -6.82 -9.35 -5.81
N LEU A 205 -7.88 -9.85 -6.44
CA LEU A 205 -7.89 -10.21 -7.84
C LEU A 205 -8.95 -9.37 -8.55
N ASP A 206 -8.54 -8.62 -9.55
CA ASP A 206 -9.40 -7.75 -10.34
C ASP A 206 -9.07 -7.91 -11.82
N GLU A 207 -10.05 -7.75 -12.70
CA GLU A 207 -9.85 -7.73 -14.15
C GLU A 207 -10.27 -6.39 -14.73
N LEU A 208 -9.48 -5.92 -15.67
CA LEU A 208 -9.75 -4.73 -16.46
C LEU A 208 -9.95 -5.13 -17.91
N ASP A 209 -11.02 -4.66 -18.53
CA ASP A 209 -11.25 -4.73 -19.96
C ASP A 209 -11.33 -3.30 -20.53
N ASN A 210 -10.39 -2.93 -21.43
CA ASN A 210 -10.28 -1.57 -21.94
C ASN A 210 -10.25 -0.51 -20.81
N VAL A 211 -9.43 -0.74 -19.77
CA VAL A 211 -9.28 0.11 -18.56
C VAL A 211 -10.52 0.17 -17.66
N GLN A 212 -11.58 -0.55 -17.98
CA GLN A 212 -12.78 -0.64 -17.16
C GLN A 212 -12.75 -1.89 -16.28
N LEU A 213 -13.11 -1.74 -15.01
CA LEU A 213 -13.22 -2.88 -14.10
C LEU A 213 -14.34 -3.81 -14.53
N ASP A 214 -14.00 -5.09 -14.74
CA ASP A 214 -14.99 -6.13 -14.91
C ASP A 214 -15.45 -6.67 -13.55
N THR A 215 -16.65 -6.32 -13.14
CA THR A 215 -17.20 -6.69 -11.82
C THR A 215 -17.50 -8.19 -11.68
N ASN A 216 -17.48 -8.98 -12.78
CA ASN A 216 -17.69 -10.42 -12.76
C ASN A 216 -16.43 -11.17 -12.31
N TYR A 217 -15.26 -10.60 -12.56
CA TYR A 217 -13.96 -11.21 -12.29
C TYR A 217 -13.22 -10.42 -11.23
N ARG A 218 -13.76 -10.48 -10.01
CA ARG A 218 -13.23 -9.75 -8.87
C ARG A 218 -13.44 -10.54 -7.59
N ILE A 219 -12.38 -10.68 -6.79
CA ILE A 219 -12.46 -11.31 -5.47
C ILE A 219 -11.42 -10.72 -4.51
N GLN A 220 -11.78 -10.70 -3.23
CA GLN A 220 -10.87 -10.46 -2.12
C GLN A 220 -10.80 -11.71 -1.25
N LEU A 221 -9.60 -12.22 -1.03
CA LEU A 221 -9.33 -13.41 -0.23
C LEU A 221 -8.39 -13.05 0.94
N GLU A 222 -8.56 -13.72 2.07
CA GLU A 222 -7.69 -13.58 3.24
C GLU A 222 -6.44 -14.50 3.14
N THR A 223 -5.81 -14.54 1.96
CA THR A 223 -4.66 -15.38 1.63
C THR A 223 -3.41 -14.57 1.32
N GLY A 224 -3.26 -13.40 1.92
CA GLY A 224 -2.04 -12.60 1.84
C GLY A 224 -0.85 -13.25 2.57
N ALA A 225 0.29 -12.55 2.63
CA ALA A 225 1.53 -13.09 3.23
C ALA A 225 1.41 -13.49 4.71
N ASN A 226 0.43 -12.98 5.45
CA ASN A 226 0.17 -13.42 6.82
C ASN A 226 -0.16 -14.91 6.91
N THR A 227 -0.76 -15.50 5.86
CA THR A 227 -1.00 -16.96 5.78
C THR A 227 0.34 -17.69 5.73
N LEU A 228 1.24 -17.28 4.82
CA LEU A 228 2.60 -17.83 4.73
C LEU A 228 3.34 -17.70 6.08
N TYR A 229 3.31 -16.53 6.72
CA TYR A 229 4.00 -16.32 7.99
C TYR A 229 3.42 -17.16 9.13
N SER A 230 2.11 -17.41 9.14
CA SER A 230 1.44 -18.28 10.11
C SER A 230 1.83 -19.74 9.93
N ASP A 231 1.95 -20.20 8.69
CA ASP A 231 2.41 -21.56 8.37
C ASP A 231 3.87 -21.76 8.75
N LEU A 232 4.72 -20.76 8.47
CA LEU A 232 6.12 -20.75 8.89
C LEU A 232 6.24 -20.79 10.42
N ARG A 233 5.48 -19.97 11.14
CA ARG A 233 5.45 -19.98 12.62
C ARG A 233 5.11 -21.37 13.14
N SER A 234 4.09 -22.01 12.57
CA SER A 234 3.66 -23.35 12.96
C SER A 234 4.76 -24.41 12.70
N SER A 235 5.44 -24.29 11.57
CA SER A 235 6.54 -25.17 11.18
C SER A 235 7.78 -25.01 12.07
N LEU A 236 8.15 -23.77 12.40
CA LEU A 236 9.25 -23.45 13.32
C LEU A 236 8.98 -23.95 14.74
N MET A 237 7.72 -23.81 15.22
CA MET A 237 7.32 -24.36 16.51
C MET A 237 7.45 -25.91 16.54
N LYS A 238 6.96 -26.59 15.49
CA LYS A 238 7.00 -28.06 15.39
C LYS A 238 8.43 -28.61 15.32
N ARG A 239 9.30 -27.98 14.52
CA ARG A 239 10.65 -28.54 14.24
C ARG A 239 11.70 -28.13 15.26
N TYR A 240 11.60 -26.91 15.81
CA TYR A 240 12.62 -26.32 16.67
C TYR A 240 12.11 -25.86 18.03
N SER A 241 10.80 -26.04 18.32
CA SER A 241 10.15 -25.52 19.53
C SER A 241 10.30 -23.99 19.67
N LEU A 242 10.40 -23.27 18.56
CA LEU A 242 10.54 -21.81 18.54
C LEU A 242 9.17 -21.14 18.62
N ASN A 243 8.95 -20.42 19.72
CA ASN A 243 7.79 -19.54 19.84
C ASN A 243 8.19 -18.14 19.35
N THR A 244 7.61 -17.70 18.22
CA THR A 244 7.92 -16.41 17.59
C THR A 244 6.65 -15.70 17.15
N ASP A 245 6.73 -14.38 16.97
CA ASP A 245 5.66 -13.58 16.40
C ASP A 245 5.79 -13.48 14.87
N LEU A 246 4.68 -13.09 14.20
CA LEU A 246 4.63 -12.99 12.74
C LEU A 246 5.56 -11.90 12.19
N HIS A 247 5.77 -10.83 12.95
CA HIS A 247 6.63 -9.74 12.49
C HIS A 247 8.10 -10.17 12.38
N LYS A 248 8.60 -10.95 13.34
CA LYS A 248 9.96 -11.51 13.27
C LYS A 248 10.13 -12.47 12.09
N ILE A 249 9.09 -13.24 11.78
CA ILE A 249 9.09 -14.12 10.59
C ILE A 249 9.08 -13.27 9.31
N GLU A 250 8.25 -12.26 9.23
CA GLU A 250 8.22 -11.32 8.11
C GLU A 250 9.59 -10.69 7.87
N LEU A 251 10.23 -10.17 8.92
CA LEU A 251 11.58 -9.58 8.83
C LEU A 251 12.59 -10.60 8.32
N MET A 252 12.61 -11.82 8.87
CA MET A 252 13.50 -12.90 8.44
C MET A 252 13.32 -13.25 6.95
N VAL A 253 12.08 -13.33 6.47
CA VAL A 253 11.79 -13.63 5.06
C VAL A 253 12.24 -12.48 4.16
N ARG A 254 11.95 -11.23 4.53
CA ARG A 254 12.35 -10.04 3.76
C ARG A 254 13.86 -9.85 3.74
N GLU A 255 14.55 -10.05 4.88
CA GLU A 255 16.02 -10.00 4.95
C GLU A 255 16.67 -11.08 4.08
N GLY A 256 16.11 -12.30 4.06
CA GLY A 256 16.62 -13.39 3.23
C GLY A 256 16.47 -13.15 1.72
N LEU A 257 15.52 -12.28 1.32
CA LEU A 257 15.25 -11.94 -0.09
C LEU A 257 15.84 -10.58 -0.51
N ALA A 258 16.37 -9.76 0.42
CA ALA A 258 16.74 -8.37 0.14
C ALA A 258 17.73 -8.23 -1.02
N ASP A 259 18.71 -9.15 -1.13
CA ASP A 259 19.77 -9.12 -2.14
C ASP A 259 19.86 -10.42 -2.94
N SER A 260 18.80 -11.24 -2.96
CA SER A 260 18.84 -12.58 -3.57
C SER A 260 17.50 -12.98 -4.19
N THR A 261 17.58 -13.86 -5.19
CA THR A 261 16.41 -14.59 -5.70
C THR A 261 16.10 -15.78 -4.79
N LEU A 262 14.88 -16.31 -4.85
CA LEU A 262 14.49 -17.50 -4.06
C LEU A 262 15.48 -18.68 -4.19
N GLU A 263 16.02 -18.92 -5.39
CA GLU A 263 16.97 -20.00 -5.65
C GLU A 263 18.26 -19.87 -4.85
N ASN A 264 18.71 -18.64 -4.58
CA ASN A 264 19.96 -18.33 -3.91
C ASN A 264 19.75 -17.80 -2.48
N ALA A 265 18.50 -17.62 -2.06
CA ALA A 265 18.18 -17.09 -0.75
C ALA A 265 18.56 -18.05 0.38
N ARG A 266 19.00 -17.47 1.48
CA ARG A 266 19.21 -18.18 2.75
C ARG A 266 18.43 -17.52 3.85
N PHE A 267 17.71 -18.32 4.61
CA PHE A 267 16.83 -17.85 5.67
C PHE A 267 17.35 -18.35 7.02
N VAL A 268 17.72 -17.40 7.87
CA VAL A 268 18.26 -17.70 9.20
C VAL A 268 17.38 -17.07 10.26
N TYR A 269 16.71 -17.90 11.04
CA TYR A 269 15.98 -17.41 12.21
C TYR A 269 16.94 -17.15 13.38
N ARG A 270 16.97 -15.90 13.86
CA ARG A 270 17.81 -15.47 14.98
C ARG A 270 16.97 -15.36 16.25
N GLN A 271 17.14 -16.32 17.16
CA GLN A 271 16.51 -16.27 18.48
C GLN A 271 17.30 -15.36 19.44
N SER A 272 18.64 -15.39 19.33
CA SER A 272 19.61 -14.54 19.99
C SER A 272 20.88 -14.45 19.18
N ASP A 273 21.87 -13.66 19.61
CA ASP A 273 23.16 -13.54 18.90
C ASP A 273 23.89 -14.88 18.77
N ASN A 274 23.74 -15.74 19.77
CA ASN A 274 24.41 -17.06 19.82
C ASN A 274 23.49 -18.23 19.38
N ASN A 275 22.22 -17.97 19.13
CA ASN A 275 21.26 -19.02 18.80
C ASN A 275 20.58 -18.73 17.47
N ARG A 276 21.06 -19.37 16.40
CA ARG A 276 20.63 -19.17 15.01
C ARG A 276 20.29 -20.51 14.38
N PHE A 277 19.20 -20.54 13.62
CA PHE A 277 18.68 -21.71 12.94
C PHE A 277 18.64 -21.45 11.44
N ASP A 278 19.28 -22.31 10.64
CA ASP A 278 19.04 -22.33 9.21
C ASP A 278 17.67 -22.95 8.96
N VAL A 279 16.77 -22.16 8.38
CA VAL A 279 15.38 -22.53 8.11
C VAL A 279 15.05 -22.46 6.62
N THR A 280 16.09 -22.41 5.79
CA THR A 280 15.98 -22.19 4.33
C THR A 280 15.02 -23.18 3.68
N GLU A 281 15.17 -24.50 3.91
CA GLU A 281 14.27 -25.50 3.31
C GLU A 281 12.81 -25.31 3.73
N ILE A 282 12.57 -24.94 5.00
CA ILE A 282 11.21 -24.70 5.51
C ILE A 282 10.58 -23.51 4.80
N VAL A 283 11.35 -22.42 4.66
CA VAL A 283 10.84 -21.19 4.00
C VAL A 283 10.58 -21.45 2.53
N LEU A 284 11.50 -22.05 1.80
CA LEU A 284 11.35 -22.36 0.38
C LEU A 284 10.12 -23.24 0.12
N SER A 285 9.95 -24.31 0.91
CA SER A 285 8.78 -25.20 0.79
C SER A 285 7.47 -24.45 1.08
N ALA A 286 7.45 -23.59 2.09
CA ALA A 286 6.26 -22.80 2.43
C ALA A 286 5.94 -21.75 1.35
N VAL A 287 6.94 -21.08 0.80
CA VAL A 287 6.77 -20.11 -0.31
C VAL A 287 6.22 -20.80 -1.55
N GLN A 288 6.76 -21.97 -1.91
CA GLN A 288 6.27 -22.74 -3.04
C GLN A 288 4.80 -23.14 -2.87
N HIS A 289 4.43 -23.64 -1.68
CA HIS A 289 3.05 -24.01 -1.38
C HIS A 289 2.11 -22.81 -1.46
N TRP A 290 2.53 -21.69 -0.88
CA TRP A 290 1.75 -20.45 -0.89
C TRP A 290 1.62 -19.87 -2.31
N THR A 291 2.69 -19.88 -3.13
CA THR A 291 2.65 -19.48 -4.54
C THR A 291 1.63 -20.33 -5.32
N ASN A 292 1.64 -21.64 -5.14
CA ASN A 292 0.66 -22.53 -5.78
C ASN A 292 -0.78 -22.23 -5.33
N THR A 293 -0.97 -21.84 -4.07
CA THR A 293 -2.29 -21.43 -3.58
C THR A 293 -2.77 -20.15 -4.27
N ILE A 294 -1.87 -19.17 -4.47
CA ILE A 294 -2.18 -17.94 -5.22
C ILE A 294 -2.52 -18.27 -6.67
N ILE A 295 -1.73 -19.09 -7.35
CA ILE A 295 -1.96 -19.53 -8.72
C ILE A 295 -3.36 -20.16 -8.84
N ASN A 296 -3.69 -21.08 -7.95
CA ASN A 296 -5.01 -21.75 -7.95
C ASN A 296 -6.17 -20.75 -7.76
N ASN A 297 -5.99 -19.74 -6.89
CA ASN A 297 -6.99 -18.69 -6.69
C ASN A 297 -7.16 -17.84 -7.95
N VAL A 298 -6.07 -17.51 -8.65
CA VAL A 298 -6.09 -16.77 -9.93
C VAL A 298 -6.88 -17.56 -10.96
N PHE A 299 -6.56 -18.86 -11.15
CA PHE A 299 -7.24 -19.71 -12.12
C PHE A 299 -8.73 -19.98 -11.78
N THR A 300 -9.06 -20.00 -10.51
CA THR A 300 -10.45 -20.17 -10.07
C THR A 300 -11.27 -18.90 -10.26
N THR A 301 -10.65 -17.75 -10.06
CA THR A 301 -11.33 -16.44 -10.18
C THR A 301 -11.50 -16.05 -11.64
N PHE A 302 -10.45 -16.15 -12.43
CA PHE A 302 -10.47 -15.75 -13.84
C PHE A 302 -10.72 -16.98 -14.71
N GLN A 303 -12.01 -17.38 -14.83
CA GLN A 303 -12.42 -18.53 -15.63
C GLN A 303 -12.16 -18.35 -17.13
N ASN A 304 -11.91 -17.11 -17.55
CA ASN A 304 -11.65 -16.70 -18.92
C ASN A 304 -10.16 -16.39 -19.20
N LEU A 305 -9.24 -16.98 -18.45
CA LEU A 305 -7.79 -16.68 -18.57
C LEU A 305 -7.25 -16.79 -20.01
N ASN A 306 -7.89 -17.59 -20.87
CA ASN A 306 -7.54 -17.66 -22.31
C ASN A 306 -7.85 -16.36 -23.08
N GLU A 307 -8.65 -15.47 -22.49
CA GLU A 307 -9.01 -14.17 -23.05
C GLU A 307 -8.20 -13.03 -22.40
N VAL A 308 -7.41 -13.33 -21.35
CA VAL A 308 -6.58 -12.36 -20.64
C VAL A 308 -5.26 -12.21 -21.39
N ASP A 309 -4.97 -11.02 -21.86
CA ASP A 309 -3.75 -10.69 -22.59
C ASP A 309 -2.54 -10.52 -21.67
N ALA A 310 -2.77 -10.00 -20.45
CA ALA A 310 -1.70 -9.79 -19.48
C ALA A 310 -2.16 -10.00 -18.03
N VAL A 311 -1.24 -10.48 -17.21
CA VAL A 311 -1.39 -10.58 -15.74
C VAL A 311 -0.35 -9.67 -15.10
N ILE A 312 -0.78 -8.67 -14.34
CA ILE A 312 0.10 -7.76 -13.59
C ILE A 312 0.11 -8.19 -12.12
N VAL A 313 1.28 -8.57 -11.63
CA VAL A 313 1.49 -9.01 -10.24
C VAL A 313 2.09 -7.86 -9.43
N THR A 314 1.39 -7.47 -8.38
CA THR A 314 1.70 -6.30 -7.54
C THR A 314 1.43 -6.57 -6.06
N GLY A 315 1.58 -5.54 -5.23
CA GLY A 315 1.34 -5.58 -3.79
C GLY A 315 2.60 -5.83 -2.97
N GLY A 316 2.60 -5.37 -1.74
CA GLY A 316 3.80 -5.36 -0.88
C GLY A 316 4.40 -6.74 -0.55
N SER A 317 3.72 -7.82 -0.92
CA SER A 317 4.20 -9.20 -0.74
C SER A 317 4.47 -9.94 -2.07
N ALA A 318 4.29 -9.28 -3.22
CA ALA A 318 4.57 -9.86 -4.53
C ALA A 318 6.05 -10.21 -4.76
N SER A 319 6.96 -9.60 -4.00
CA SER A 319 8.40 -9.93 -4.03
C SER A 319 8.73 -11.30 -3.41
N ILE A 320 7.80 -11.89 -2.65
CA ILE A 320 8.04 -13.12 -1.88
C ILE A 320 7.68 -14.38 -2.69
N ILE A 321 6.75 -14.29 -3.66
CA ILE A 321 6.33 -15.45 -4.44
C ILE A 321 7.44 -16.00 -5.31
N ASP A 322 7.35 -17.28 -5.65
CA ASP A 322 8.17 -17.89 -6.70
C ASP A 322 7.71 -17.34 -8.06
N LYS A 323 8.41 -16.31 -8.55
CA LYS A 323 8.06 -15.62 -9.81
C LYS A 323 8.14 -16.53 -11.02
N GLN A 324 9.10 -17.46 -11.04
CA GLN A 324 9.26 -18.39 -12.15
C GLN A 324 8.09 -19.38 -12.17
N ALA A 325 7.81 -20.03 -11.04
CA ALA A 325 6.69 -20.96 -10.93
C ALA A 325 5.34 -20.26 -11.23
N PHE A 326 5.18 -18.97 -10.81
CA PHE A 326 4.00 -18.20 -11.13
C PHE A 326 3.89 -17.94 -12.64
N ALA A 327 4.96 -17.49 -13.29
CA ALA A 327 4.96 -17.21 -14.74
C ALA A 327 4.73 -18.47 -15.58
N ASP A 328 5.35 -19.58 -15.21
CA ASP A 328 5.24 -20.88 -15.93
C ASP A 328 3.80 -21.48 -15.86
N ALA A 329 2.97 -20.99 -14.93
CA ALA A 329 1.58 -21.44 -14.83
C ALA A 329 0.69 -20.89 -15.94
N PHE A 330 1.12 -19.83 -16.65
CA PHE A 330 0.34 -19.18 -17.72
C PHE A 330 0.81 -19.64 -19.10
N SER A 331 -0.08 -19.52 -20.10
CA SER A 331 0.27 -19.81 -21.48
C SER A 331 1.23 -18.78 -22.08
N ASP A 332 1.98 -19.16 -23.10
CA ASP A 332 2.90 -18.26 -23.84
C ASP A 332 2.20 -17.02 -24.43
N SER A 333 0.87 -17.07 -24.61
CA SER A 333 0.08 -15.96 -25.11
C SER A 333 -0.27 -14.90 -24.05
N THR A 334 -0.16 -15.24 -22.76
CA THR A 334 -0.48 -14.36 -21.64
C THR A 334 0.81 -13.73 -21.09
N LYS A 335 0.95 -12.41 -21.22
CA LYS A 335 2.12 -11.70 -20.68
C LYS A 335 2.03 -11.56 -19.16
N VAL A 336 2.97 -12.15 -18.42
CA VAL A 336 3.07 -11.95 -16.96
C VAL A 336 4.04 -10.80 -16.69
N ILE A 337 3.58 -9.79 -15.94
CA ILE A 337 4.34 -8.58 -15.58
C ILE A 337 4.46 -8.52 -14.06
N PHE A 338 5.66 -8.63 -13.54
CA PHE A 338 5.95 -8.35 -12.13
C PHE A 338 6.34 -6.88 -11.99
N VAL A 339 5.56 -6.14 -11.20
CA VAL A 339 5.81 -4.71 -10.99
C VAL A 339 7.10 -4.51 -10.21
N ASP A 340 7.92 -3.56 -10.62
CA ASP A 340 9.07 -3.11 -9.85
C ASP A 340 8.60 -2.31 -8.64
N GLU A 341 9.17 -2.60 -7.44
CA GLU A 341 8.74 -2.01 -6.17
C GLU A 341 7.21 -2.06 -6.00
N PRO A 342 6.64 -3.27 -6.00
CA PRO A 342 5.20 -3.49 -6.15
C PRO A 342 4.37 -2.92 -5.00
N GLU A 343 4.99 -2.63 -3.86
CA GLU A 343 4.31 -1.97 -2.74
C GLU A 343 3.89 -0.52 -3.04
N LEU A 344 4.59 0.16 -3.96
CA LEU A 344 4.32 1.55 -4.36
C LEU A 344 3.49 1.67 -5.64
N ALA A 345 3.17 0.55 -6.30
CA ALA A 345 2.52 0.55 -7.62
C ALA A 345 1.24 1.39 -7.65
N ASN A 346 0.34 1.20 -6.69
CA ASN A 346 -0.94 1.91 -6.66
C ASN A 346 -0.73 3.42 -6.54
N VAL A 347 0.05 3.87 -5.57
CA VAL A 347 0.26 5.30 -5.32
C VAL A 347 1.02 6.00 -6.46
N ARG A 348 1.97 5.30 -7.08
CA ARG A 348 2.67 5.80 -8.28
C ARG A 348 1.71 5.93 -9.46
N GLY A 349 0.85 4.95 -9.67
CA GLY A 349 -0.15 5.03 -10.73
C GLY A 349 -1.20 6.10 -10.49
N PHE A 350 -1.60 6.33 -9.25
CA PHE A 350 -2.49 7.46 -8.89
C PHE A 350 -1.85 8.80 -9.22
N TYR A 351 -0.57 8.98 -8.89
CA TYR A 351 0.17 10.18 -9.24
C TYR A 351 0.22 10.39 -10.78
N LYS A 352 0.58 9.35 -11.53
CA LYS A 352 0.64 9.39 -12.99
C LYS A 352 -0.72 9.68 -13.63
N TYR A 353 -1.80 9.11 -13.08
CA TYR A 353 -3.17 9.42 -13.49
C TYR A 353 -3.50 10.91 -13.27
N GLY A 354 -3.14 11.46 -12.11
CA GLY A 354 -3.34 12.88 -11.82
C GLY A 354 -2.61 13.77 -12.83
N LYS A 355 -1.37 13.42 -13.21
CA LYS A 355 -0.60 14.14 -14.23
C LYS A 355 -1.22 14.05 -15.62
N LEU A 356 -1.76 12.89 -16.00
CA LEU A 356 -2.49 12.72 -17.27
C LEU A 356 -3.71 13.65 -17.33
N HIS A 357 -4.47 13.74 -16.23
CA HIS A 357 -5.66 14.58 -16.16
C HIS A 357 -5.35 16.09 -16.20
N ASP A 358 -4.29 16.52 -15.50
CA ASP A 358 -3.84 17.92 -15.47
C ASP A 358 -3.46 18.40 -16.87
N THR A 359 -2.73 17.58 -17.64
CA THR A 359 -2.37 17.90 -19.03
C THR A 359 -3.55 17.98 -19.99
N GLN A 360 -4.62 17.21 -19.76
CA GLN A 360 -5.83 17.24 -20.60
C GLN A 360 -6.72 18.46 -20.36
N GLN A 361 -6.63 19.10 -19.19
CA GLN A 361 -7.39 20.31 -18.88
C GLN A 361 -6.72 21.59 -19.38
N GLU A 362 -5.42 21.55 -19.66
CA GLU A 362 -4.65 22.68 -20.18
C GLU A 362 -4.60 22.74 -21.73
N GLY A 363 -5.07 21.73 -22.46
CA GLY A 363 -5.06 21.63 -23.93
C GLY A 363 -6.44 21.81 -24.53
#